data_b6096a9fd96354309e5a1a5a7fd91a52
#
_entry.id   b6096a9fd96354309e5a1a5a7fd91a52
#
_cell.length_a   1.000
_cell.length_b   1.000
_cell.length_c   1.000
_cell.angle_alpha   90.00
_cell.angle_beta   90.00
_cell.angle_gamma   90.00
#
_symmetry.space_group_name_H-M   'P 1'
#
loop_
_entity.id
_entity.type
_entity.pdbx_description
1 polymer ?
#
loop_
_entity_poly.entity_id
_entity_poly.type
_entity_poly.pdbx_seq_one_letter_code
_entity_poly.pdbx_strand_id
1 'polypeptide(L)'
;MAKKTKIEQNDPCPGGSGKKYKDCCLARDEGKAKNEGKAGASRAKSIARAETGANSKQPPKKGKQLNQRQAKEKTFSGFKDNGNLDYPYPDAQEIVYDGWELLDSDPREAAKYFKKALQLDPDLPDAYNGLAELALSRGRIEEAERLYKTAYEKAVQRLGTEDPRAFAWWLDLSTRPYMRARQGLGLLYQMLGRYDEAIKEFKELLLRNPNDNQGVRYLIAPAYLLKGDIEGAIREFEWYQKHYGEDLPLPDFCLNWALALFLAGRYEEAAAKIRSTIFLNPYLIPLVLGQEPEVLPIWHWINTMGLDYAEECLDWYEELWLENGEALSFLSFVWEDPAIRRDYKDWI
;
A
#
# COMPACT_ATOMS: atom_id res chain seq x y z
N MET A 1 -6.12 -10.55 -33.00
CA MET A 1 -6.47 -11.17 -31.71
C MET A 1 -6.50 -12.68 -31.90
N ALA A 2 -5.46 -13.38 -31.49
CA ALA A 2 -5.42 -14.84 -31.57
C ALA A 2 -6.19 -15.42 -30.37
N LYS A 3 -7.20 -16.26 -30.63
CA LYS A 3 -7.92 -17.00 -29.58
C LYS A 3 -6.95 -17.94 -28.88
N LYS A 4 -6.69 -17.77 -27.59
CA LYS A 4 -5.99 -18.77 -26.78
C LYS A 4 -6.81 -20.06 -26.78
N THR A 5 -6.32 -21.08 -27.45
CA THR A 5 -6.91 -22.43 -27.43
C THR A 5 -6.80 -23.00 -26.04
N LYS A 6 -7.92 -23.41 -25.45
CA LYS A 6 -7.95 -24.02 -24.11
C LYS A 6 -7.33 -25.40 -24.19
N ILE A 7 -6.27 -25.66 -23.44
CA ILE A 7 -5.57 -26.92 -23.38
C ILE A 7 -6.40 -27.90 -22.56
N GLU A 8 -6.68 -29.11 -23.13
CA GLU A 8 -7.43 -30.14 -22.42
C GLU A 8 -6.50 -31.01 -21.54
N GLN A 9 -7.06 -31.63 -20.50
CA GLN A 9 -6.29 -32.38 -19.50
C GLN A 9 -5.44 -33.51 -20.07
N ASN A 10 -5.85 -34.07 -21.19
CA ASN A 10 -5.17 -35.19 -21.84
C ASN A 10 -4.24 -34.77 -23.00
N ASP A 11 -4.18 -33.48 -23.33
CA ASP A 11 -3.28 -32.96 -24.34
C ASP A 11 -1.81 -33.08 -23.92
N PRO A 12 -0.86 -33.10 -24.86
CA PRO A 12 0.56 -33.03 -24.55
C PRO A 12 0.88 -31.77 -23.74
N CYS A 13 1.68 -31.93 -22.68
CA CYS A 13 2.04 -30.81 -21.84
C CYS A 13 2.84 -29.74 -22.61
N PRO A 14 2.41 -28.47 -22.63
CA PRO A 14 3.11 -27.39 -23.33
C PRO A 14 4.51 -27.11 -22.77
N GLY A 15 4.83 -27.60 -21.57
CA GLY A 15 6.15 -27.53 -20.96
C GLY A 15 7.19 -28.51 -21.55
N GLY A 16 6.88 -29.21 -22.66
CA GLY A 16 7.84 -30.04 -23.37
C GLY A 16 8.27 -31.34 -22.66
N SER A 17 7.59 -31.73 -21.57
CA SER A 17 7.94 -32.89 -20.74
C SER A 17 7.57 -34.26 -21.36
N GLY A 18 6.85 -34.29 -22.50
CA GLY A 18 6.30 -35.51 -23.13
C GLY A 18 5.17 -36.18 -22.34
N LYS A 19 4.77 -35.67 -21.18
CA LYS A 19 3.66 -36.17 -20.36
C LYS A 19 2.35 -35.45 -20.73
N LYS A 20 1.21 -36.03 -20.32
CA LYS A 20 -0.08 -35.36 -20.45
C LYS A 20 -0.15 -34.13 -19.54
N TYR A 21 -0.90 -33.11 -19.95
CA TYR A 21 -1.03 -31.86 -19.22
C TYR A 21 -1.47 -32.05 -17.76
N LYS A 22 -2.44 -32.95 -17.51
CA LYS A 22 -2.90 -33.29 -16.15
C LYS A 22 -1.81 -33.90 -15.25
N ASP A 23 -0.85 -34.60 -15.84
CA ASP A 23 0.19 -35.35 -15.11
C ASP A 23 1.49 -34.51 -14.97
N CYS A 24 1.47 -33.25 -15.41
CA CYS A 24 2.64 -32.36 -15.42
C CYS A 24 2.30 -30.94 -14.93
N CYS A 25 1.72 -30.10 -15.79
CA CYS A 25 1.57 -28.67 -15.52
C CYS A 25 0.20 -28.27 -14.96
N LEU A 26 -0.83 -29.13 -15.06
CA LEU A 26 -2.20 -28.77 -14.63
C LEU A 26 -2.26 -28.33 -13.16
N ALA A 27 -1.63 -29.07 -12.24
CA ALA A 27 -1.66 -28.75 -10.80
C ALA A 27 -0.96 -27.40 -10.50
N ARG A 28 0.09 -27.08 -11.26
CA ARG A 28 0.81 -25.80 -11.16
C ARG A 28 -0.02 -24.63 -11.71
N ASP A 29 -0.70 -24.85 -12.83
CA ASP A 29 -1.50 -23.82 -13.48
C ASP A 29 -2.83 -23.58 -12.74
N GLU A 30 -3.41 -24.62 -12.12
CA GLU A 30 -4.54 -24.49 -11.18
C GLU A 30 -4.10 -23.82 -9.86
N GLY A 31 -2.85 -24.04 -9.43
CA GLY A 31 -2.23 -23.33 -8.31
C GLY A 31 -2.04 -21.84 -8.60
N LYS A 32 -1.59 -21.49 -9.80
CA LYS A 32 -1.49 -20.08 -10.24
C LYS A 32 -2.85 -19.39 -10.31
N ALA A 33 -3.87 -20.04 -10.86
CA ALA A 33 -5.22 -19.48 -10.91
C ALA A 33 -5.85 -19.26 -9.52
N LYS A 34 -5.52 -20.12 -8.54
CA LYS A 34 -5.92 -19.94 -7.14
C LYS A 34 -5.10 -18.87 -6.42
N ASN A 35 -3.85 -18.66 -6.81
CA ASN A 35 -2.99 -17.61 -6.28
C ASN A 35 -3.31 -16.25 -6.90
N GLU A 36 -3.67 -16.17 -8.17
CA GLU A 36 -4.15 -14.92 -8.78
C GLU A 36 -5.40 -14.39 -8.07
N GLY A 37 -6.31 -15.28 -7.64
CA GLY A 37 -7.45 -14.91 -6.81
C GLY A 37 -7.07 -14.49 -5.37
N LYS A 38 -5.98 -15.05 -4.83
CA LYS A 38 -5.45 -14.68 -3.50
C LYS A 38 -4.57 -13.45 -3.55
N ALA A 39 -3.79 -13.24 -4.61
CA ALA A 39 -2.98 -12.05 -4.82
C ALA A 39 -3.86 -10.79 -4.93
N GLY A 40 -5.00 -10.86 -5.61
CA GLY A 40 -5.97 -9.76 -5.62
C GLY A 40 -6.54 -9.43 -4.24
N ALA A 41 -6.78 -10.44 -3.41
CA ALA A 41 -7.29 -10.26 -2.05
C ALA A 41 -6.19 -9.81 -1.05
N SER A 42 -4.94 -10.25 -1.26
CA SER A 42 -3.77 -9.78 -0.51
C SER A 42 -3.47 -8.33 -0.86
N ARG A 43 -3.47 -7.99 -2.15
CA ARG A 43 -3.27 -6.64 -2.66
C ARG A 43 -4.32 -5.64 -2.13
N ALA A 44 -5.58 -6.08 -1.97
CA ALA A 44 -6.61 -5.28 -1.33
C ALA A 44 -6.38 -5.08 0.18
N LYS A 45 -5.82 -6.09 0.86
CA LYS A 45 -5.48 -6.00 2.29
C LYS A 45 -4.28 -5.09 2.55
N SER A 46 -3.28 -5.06 1.67
CA SER A 46 -2.13 -4.16 1.80
C SER A 46 -2.51 -2.71 1.60
N ILE A 47 -3.46 -2.42 0.70
CA ILE A 47 -4.00 -1.07 0.51
C ILE A 47 -4.67 -0.58 1.81
N ALA A 48 -5.53 -1.40 2.42
CA ALA A 48 -6.19 -1.06 3.68
C ALA A 48 -5.20 -0.87 4.85
N ARG A 49 -4.10 -1.62 4.86
CA ARG A 49 -3.08 -1.56 5.93
C ARG A 49 -2.17 -0.33 5.83
N ALA A 50 -1.88 0.17 4.62
CA ALA A 50 -1.13 1.42 4.41
C ALA A 50 -1.89 2.64 4.95
N GLU A 51 -3.22 2.58 5.02
CA GLU A 51 -4.05 3.64 5.58
C GLU A 51 -4.07 3.68 7.10
N THR A 52 -3.88 2.54 7.77
CA THR A 52 -4.08 2.48 9.22
C THR A 52 -2.86 2.83 10.02
N GLY A 53 -1.75 3.35 9.49
CA GLY A 53 -0.57 3.87 10.24
C GLY A 53 -0.52 3.35 11.70
N ALA A 54 -0.80 2.07 11.90
CA ALA A 54 -1.34 1.56 13.13
C ALA A 54 -0.26 1.40 14.18
N ASN A 55 -0.32 2.29 15.09
CA ASN A 55 0.19 2.13 16.45
C ASN A 55 -0.58 0.97 17.14
N SER A 56 -0.27 -0.27 16.86
CA SER A 56 -0.83 -1.42 17.57
C SER A 56 -0.23 -1.51 18.97
N LYS A 57 -0.81 -0.77 19.90
CA LYS A 57 -0.62 -1.03 21.33
C LYS A 57 -1.38 -2.31 21.66
N GLN A 58 -0.67 -3.35 22.07
CA GLN A 58 -1.26 -4.54 22.69
C GLN A 58 -2.23 -4.17 23.81
N PRO A 59 -3.34 -4.90 23.98
CA PRO A 59 -4.28 -4.62 25.06
C PRO A 59 -3.62 -4.92 26.43
N PRO A 60 -3.81 -4.06 27.43
CA PRO A 60 -3.33 -4.31 28.77
C PRO A 60 -4.08 -5.45 29.41
N LYS A 61 -3.36 -6.33 30.11
CA LYS A 61 -3.90 -7.41 30.92
C LYS A 61 -4.95 -6.88 31.90
N LYS A 62 -6.06 -7.63 32.04
CA LYS A 62 -7.18 -7.37 32.94
C LYS A 62 -6.75 -6.88 34.33
N GLY A 63 -7.20 -5.69 34.67
CA GLY A 63 -7.09 -5.16 36.01
C GLY A 63 -8.03 -3.99 36.21
N LYS A 64 -9.13 -4.26 36.96
CA LYS A 64 -10.07 -3.34 37.61
C LYS A 64 -10.93 -2.42 36.73
N GLN A 65 -12.21 -2.77 36.71
CA GLN A 65 -13.31 -1.88 36.29
C GLN A 65 -13.21 -0.56 37.06
N LEU A 66 -12.94 0.53 36.34
CA LEU A 66 -13.18 1.86 36.82
C LEU A 66 -14.50 2.38 36.23
N ASN A 67 -15.30 2.97 37.13
CA ASN A 67 -16.65 3.46 36.87
C ASN A 67 -16.75 4.37 35.65
N GLN A 68 -17.62 4.02 34.71
CA GLN A 68 -17.95 4.76 33.48
C GLN A 68 -18.63 6.11 33.69
N ARG A 69 -18.73 6.62 34.91
CA ARG A 69 -19.40 7.90 35.23
C ARG A 69 -18.49 9.12 35.37
N GLN A 70 -17.17 8.96 35.35
CA GLN A 70 -16.23 10.09 35.53
C GLN A 70 -15.37 10.44 34.31
N ALA A 71 -15.60 9.82 33.15
CA ALA A 71 -14.86 10.11 31.91
C ALA A 71 -15.51 11.18 31.02
N LYS A 72 -16.62 11.80 31.46
CA LYS A 72 -17.37 12.79 30.63
C LYS A 72 -16.98 14.24 30.84
N GLU A 73 -15.98 14.56 31.65
CA GLU A 73 -15.60 15.96 31.88
C GLU A 73 -14.07 16.16 31.90
N LYS A 74 -13.41 15.92 30.79
CA LYS A 74 -12.16 16.59 30.44
C LYS A 74 -12.20 16.92 28.96
N THR A 75 -13.04 17.86 28.60
CA THR A 75 -12.91 18.59 27.35
C THR A 75 -11.56 19.30 27.36
N PHE A 76 -10.75 18.97 26.38
CA PHE A 76 -9.48 19.63 26.10
C PHE A 76 -9.81 21.03 25.57
N SER A 77 -10.01 22.00 26.49
CA SER A 77 -10.22 23.41 26.17
C SER A 77 -8.87 24.04 25.84
N GLY A 78 -8.50 24.09 24.58
CA GLY A 78 -7.23 24.71 24.18
C GLY A 78 -7.08 25.01 22.69
N PHE A 79 -7.94 24.52 21.83
CA PHE A 79 -7.95 24.90 20.42
C PHE A 79 -9.07 25.91 20.19
N LYS A 80 -8.71 27.16 19.84
CA LYS A 80 -9.65 28.11 19.29
C LYS A 80 -10.14 27.55 17.96
N ASP A 81 -11.45 27.39 17.89
CA ASP A 81 -12.25 26.98 16.76
C ASP A 81 -11.96 27.91 15.55
N ASN A 82 -11.09 27.47 14.66
CA ASN A 82 -10.88 28.13 13.38
C ASN A 82 -11.79 27.45 12.36
N GLY A 83 -13.05 27.88 12.33
CA GLY A 83 -13.98 27.56 11.23
C GLY A 83 -14.30 26.09 11.13
N ASN A 84 -15.04 25.58 12.09
CA ASN A 84 -15.69 24.28 12.02
C ASN A 84 -16.47 24.18 10.71
N LEU A 85 -16.03 23.33 9.80
CA LEU A 85 -16.96 22.76 8.84
C LEU A 85 -17.89 21.87 9.66
N ASP A 86 -19.00 22.45 10.12
CA ASP A 86 -20.03 21.73 10.85
C ASP A 86 -20.44 20.54 9.97
N TYR A 87 -20.08 19.33 10.39
CA TYR A 87 -20.75 18.15 9.88
C TYR A 87 -22.20 18.29 10.31
N PRO A 88 -23.15 18.44 9.38
CA PRO A 88 -24.54 18.67 9.74
C PRO A 88 -25.14 17.53 10.56
N TYR A 89 -24.44 16.38 10.58
CA TYR A 89 -24.81 15.17 11.31
C TYR A 89 -23.59 14.54 11.99
N PRO A 90 -23.12 15.04 13.16
CA PRO A 90 -21.96 14.49 13.87
C PRO A 90 -22.10 13.00 14.18
N ASP A 91 -23.30 12.54 14.50
CA ASP A 91 -23.59 11.12 14.75
C ASP A 91 -23.31 10.23 13.52
N ALA A 92 -23.47 10.75 12.31
CA ALA A 92 -23.19 10.01 11.09
C ALA A 92 -21.69 9.74 10.91
N GLN A 93 -20.84 10.69 11.27
CA GLN A 93 -19.38 10.52 11.22
C GLN A 93 -18.88 9.54 12.30
N GLU A 94 -19.45 9.55 13.49
CA GLU A 94 -19.13 8.56 14.53
C GLU A 94 -19.47 7.14 14.06
N ILE A 95 -20.63 6.96 13.44
CA ILE A 95 -21.04 5.68 12.84
C ILE A 95 -20.02 5.22 11.77
N VAL A 96 -19.47 6.13 10.99
CA VAL A 96 -18.42 5.79 10.01
C VAL A 96 -17.17 5.31 10.70
N TYR A 97 -16.74 5.93 11.80
CA TYR A 97 -15.56 5.47 12.54
C TYR A 97 -15.75 4.07 13.11
N ASP A 98 -16.94 3.74 13.66
CA ASP A 98 -17.26 2.37 14.07
C ASP A 98 -17.16 1.40 12.88
N GLY A 99 -17.58 1.82 11.68
CA GLY A 99 -17.46 1.04 10.47
C GLY A 99 -16.01 0.78 10.05
N TRP A 100 -15.13 1.78 10.20
CA TRP A 100 -13.70 1.64 9.91
C TRP A 100 -13.01 0.66 10.88
N GLU A 101 -13.36 0.66 12.17
CA GLU A 101 -12.82 -0.29 13.16
C GLU A 101 -13.18 -1.75 12.84
N LEU A 102 -14.31 -1.97 12.15
CA LEU A 102 -14.80 -3.29 11.77
C LEU A 102 -14.34 -3.75 10.39
N LEU A 103 -13.67 -2.89 9.61
CA LEU A 103 -13.40 -3.13 8.19
C LEU A 103 -12.68 -4.47 7.94
N ASP A 104 -11.66 -4.77 8.73
CA ASP A 104 -10.86 -5.99 8.60
C ASP A 104 -11.47 -7.19 9.35
N SER A 105 -12.10 -6.94 10.50
CA SER A 105 -12.60 -8.00 11.39
C SER A 105 -13.99 -8.51 11.01
N ASP A 106 -14.90 -7.62 10.62
CA ASP A 106 -16.25 -7.94 10.13
C ASP A 106 -16.69 -7.00 8.99
N PRO A 107 -16.21 -7.26 7.75
CA PRO A 107 -16.55 -6.44 6.57
C PRO A 107 -18.06 -6.38 6.25
N ARG A 108 -18.85 -7.34 6.76
CA ARG A 108 -20.32 -7.34 6.56
C ARG A 108 -20.98 -6.35 7.50
N GLU A 109 -20.55 -6.33 8.75
CA GLU A 109 -21.05 -5.38 9.72
C GLU A 109 -20.57 -3.96 9.38
N ALA A 110 -19.30 -3.76 9.04
CA ALA A 110 -18.77 -2.49 8.53
C ALA A 110 -19.64 -1.88 7.43
N ALA A 111 -20.08 -2.71 6.46
CA ALA A 111 -20.98 -2.27 5.39
C ALA A 111 -22.32 -1.73 5.89
N LYS A 112 -22.84 -2.25 7.00
CA LYS A 112 -24.11 -1.76 7.58
C LYS A 112 -23.91 -0.41 8.24
N TYR A 113 -22.78 -0.20 8.93
CA TYR A 113 -22.44 1.08 9.53
C TYR A 113 -22.30 2.17 8.48
N PHE A 114 -21.54 1.95 7.40
CA PHE A 114 -21.40 2.93 6.32
C PHE A 114 -22.76 3.26 5.66
N LYS A 115 -23.59 2.24 5.41
CA LYS A 115 -24.95 2.47 4.86
C LYS A 115 -25.86 3.20 5.84
N LYS A 116 -25.77 2.91 7.14
CA LYS A 116 -26.53 3.62 8.18
C LYS A 116 -26.10 5.08 8.26
N ALA A 117 -24.82 5.37 8.17
CA ALA A 117 -24.31 6.72 8.12
C ALA A 117 -24.87 7.50 6.91
N LEU A 118 -24.94 6.87 5.74
CA LEU A 118 -25.53 7.47 4.52
C LEU A 118 -27.05 7.66 4.59
N GLN A 119 -27.74 6.93 5.47
CA GLN A 119 -29.18 7.21 5.74
C GLN A 119 -29.38 8.51 6.52
N LEU A 120 -28.40 8.85 7.39
CA LEU A 120 -28.42 10.08 8.17
C LEU A 120 -27.87 11.25 7.35
N ASP A 121 -26.78 11.03 6.66
CA ASP A 121 -26.10 12.03 5.83
C ASP A 121 -25.74 11.43 4.46
N PRO A 122 -26.60 11.57 3.44
CA PRO A 122 -26.37 11.03 2.10
C PRO A 122 -25.12 11.59 1.40
N ASP A 123 -24.61 12.72 1.86
CA ASP A 123 -23.46 13.40 1.28
C ASP A 123 -22.18 13.21 2.11
N LEU A 124 -22.13 12.24 3.02
CA LEU A 124 -21.00 11.97 3.89
C LEU A 124 -19.85 11.26 3.12
N PRO A 125 -18.74 11.96 2.82
CA PRO A 125 -17.72 11.41 1.93
C PRO A 125 -17.04 10.16 2.49
N ASP A 126 -16.82 10.14 3.80
CA ASP A 126 -16.06 9.07 4.45
C ASP A 126 -16.81 7.72 4.46
N ALA A 127 -18.12 7.75 4.43
CA ALA A 127 -18.93 6.54 4.26
C ALA A 127 -18.76 5.93 2.86
N TYR A 128 -18.63 6.77 1.82
CA TYR A 128 -18.32 6.30 0.47
C TYR A 128 -16.90 5.74 0.37
N ASN A 129 -15.91 6.33 1.06
CA ASN A 129 -14.57 5.77 1.17
C ASN A 129 -14.60 4.35 1.77
N GLY A 130 -15.28 4.16 2.90
CA GLY A 130 -15.41 2.85 3.52
C GLY A 130 -16.11 1.81 2.64
N LEU A 131 -17.16 2.21 1.90
CA LEU A 131 -17.81 1.33 0.92
C LEU A 131 -16.90 1.01 -0.27
N ALA A 132 -16.04 1.94 -0.69
CA ALA A 132 -15.07 1.73 -1.76
C ALA A 132 -14.03 0.68 -1.35
N GLU A 133 -13.48 0.75 -0.14
CA GLU A 133 -12.59 -0.27 0.42
C GLU A 133 -13.24 -1.66 0.43
N LEU A 134 -14.49 -1.74 0.89
CA LEU A 134 -15.25 -2.98 0.89
C LEU A 134 -15.55 -3.52 -0.52
N ALA A 135 -15.73 -2.65 -1.51
CA ALA A 135 -15.88 -3.06 -2.89
C ALA A 135 -14.56 -3.60 -3.44
N LEU A 136 -13.46 -2.90 -3.16
CA LEU A 136 -12.12 -3.28 -3.58
C LEU A 136 -11.70 -4.64 -2.97
N SER A 137 -11.91 -4.84 -1.67
CA SER A 137 -11.60 -6.10 -0.99
C SER A 137 -12.37 -7.32 -1.55
N ARG A 138 -13.48 -7.07 -2.26
CA ARG A 138 -14.30 -8.07 -2.95
C ARG A 138 -14.01 -8.17 -4.45
N GLY A 139 -13.00 -7.49 -4.96
CA GLY A 139 -12.64 -7.44 -6.37
C GLY A 139 -13.64 -6.69 -7.26
N ARG A 140 -14.52 -5.85 -6.68
CA ARG A 140 -15.52 -5.06 -7.42
C ARG A 140 -14.94 -3.70 -7.81
N ILE A 141 -13.99 -3.74 -8.75
CA ILE A 141 -13.11 -2.64 -9.12
C ILE A 141 -13.85 -1.40 -9.61
N GLU A 142 -14.80 -1.58 -10.56
CA GLU A 142 -15.56 -0.47 -11.13
C GLU A 142 -16.47 0.19 -10.08
N GLU A 143 -16.98 -0.61 -9.14
CA GLU A 143 -17.76 -0.09 -8.01
C GLU A 143 -16.87 0.71 -7.06
N ALA A 144 -15.67 0.22 -6.74
CA ALA A 144 -14.71 0.91 -5.89
C ALA A 144 -14.31 2.26 -6.50
N GLU A 145 -13.95 2.29 -7.80
CA GLU A 145 -13.61 3.54 -8.48
C GLU A 145 -14.76 4.56 -8.43
N ARG A 146 -15.98 4.11 -8.71
CA ARG A 146 -17.16 4.99 -8.64
C ARG A 146 -17.37 5.55 -7.24
N LEU A 147 -17.23 4.72 -6.21
CA LEU A 147 -17.44 5.12 -4.82
C LEU A 147 -16.35 6.09 -4.35
N TYR A 148 -15.07 5.87 -4.67
CA TYR A 148 -14.00 6.83 -4.37
C TYR A 148 -14.22 8.18 -5.10
N LYS A 149 -14.63 8.17 -6.37
CA LYS A 149 -14.98 9.40 -7.10
C LYS A 149 -16.12 10.14 -6.43
N THR A 150 -17.17 9.40 -6.00
CA THR A 150 -18.28 10.00 -5.26
C THR A 150 -17.80 10.61 -3.94
N ALA A 151 -16.93 9.88 -3.19
CA ALA A 151 -16.34 10.39 -1.95
C ALA A 151 -15.57 11.68 -2.20
N TYR A 152 -14.73 11.70 -3.23
CA TYR A 152 -13.95 12.87 -3.62
C TYR A 152 -14.85 14.07 -3.96
N GLU A 153 -15.87 13.88 -4.82
CA GLU A 153 -16.80 14.93 -5.23
C GLU A 153 -17.57 15.51 -4.04
N LYS A 154 -18.06 14.65 -3.13
CA LYS A 154 -18.75 15.07 -1.92
C LYS A 154 -17.83 15.82 -0.96
N ALA A 155 -16.56 15.37 -0.84
CA ALA A 155 -15.57 16.05 -0.02
C ALA A 155 -15.24 17.44 -0.58
N VAL A 156 -15.03 17.57 -1.90
CA VAL A 156 -14.81 18.88 -2.56
C VAL A 156 -16.00 19.81 -2.35
N GLN A 157 -17.23 19.29 -2.50
CA GLN A 157 -18.44 20.08 -2.28
C GLN A 157 -18.52 20.61 -0.85
N ARG A 158 -18.16 19.80 0.16
CA ARG A 158 -18.17 20.22 1.57
C ARG A 158 -17.07 21.21 1.91
N LEU A 159 -15.87 20.99 1.38
CA LEU A 159 -14.72 21.88 1.63
C LEU A 159 -14.87 23.22 0.90
N GLY A 160 -15.63 23.26 -0.20
CA GLY A 160 -15.84 24.47 -1.01
C GLY A 160 -14.62 24.92 -1.81
N THR A 161 -13.44 24.35 -1.54
CA THR A 161 -12.20 24.67 -2.25
C THR A 161 -11.21 23.52 -2.16
N GLU A 162 -10.32 23.43 -3.16
CA GLU A 162 -9.19 22.53 -3.20
C GLU A 162 -7.83 23.28 -3.14
N ASP A 163 -7.83 24.60 -2.81
CA ASP A 163 -6.58 25.34 -2.69
C ASP A 163 -5.69 24.69 -1.61
N PRO A 164 -4.46 24.25 -1.96
CA PRO A 164 -3.54 23.63 -1.00
C PRO A 164 -3.26 24.48 0.25
N ARG A 165 -3.50 25.80 0.18
CA ARG A 165 -3.26 26.75 1.26
C ARG A 165 -4.50 27.00 2.14
N ALA A 166 -5.67 26.47 1.76
CA ALA A 166 -6.93 26.77 2.43
C ALA A 166 -7.05 26.12 3.82
N PHE A 167 -6.38 24.99 4.02
CA PHE A 167 -6.49 24.19 5.23
C PHE A 167 -5.12 23.74 5.74
N ALA A 168 -5.05 23.42 7.01
CA ALA A 168 -3.98 22.58 7.57
C ALA A 168 -4.30 21.10 7.28
N TRP A 169 -4.27 20.71 6.02
CA TRP A 169 -4.89 19.52 5.44
C TRP A 169 -4.80 18.23 6.28
N TRP A 170 -3.66 17.91 6.86
CA TRP A 170 -3.59 16.71 7.70
C TRP A 170 -4.11 16.94 9.13
N LEU A 171 -3.96 18.12 9.66
CA LEU A 171 -4.34 18.45 11.05
C LEU A 171 -5.85 18.71 11.18
N ASP A 172 -6.48 19.18 10.13
CA ASP A 172 -7.92 19.39 10.07
C ASP A 172 -8.62 18.06 9.73
N LEU A 173 -9.39 17.54 10.68
CA LEU A 173 -10.09 16.28 10.53
C LEU A 173 -11.14 16.31 9.41
N SER A 174 -11.70 17.48 9.12
CA SER A 174 -12.71 17.65 8.07
C SER A 174 -12.16 17.40 6.65
N THR A 175 -10.85 17.54 6.45
CA THR A 175 -10.20 17.28 5.17
C THR A 175 -9.82 15.82 4.96
N ARG A 176 -9.81 14.99 6.02
CA ARG A 176 -9.40 13.59 5.95
C ARG A 176 -10.18 12.75 4.94
N PRO A 177 -11.52 12.88 4.83
CA PRO A 177 -12.27 12.15 3.83
C PRO A 177 -11.84 12.45 2.39
N TYR A 178 -11.50 13.72 2.08
CA TYR A 178 -10.94 14.11 0.79
C TYR A 178 -9.59 13.43 0.53
N MET A 179 -8.71 13.45 1.53
CA MET A 179 -7.38 12.87 1.41
C MET A 179 -7.43 11.34 1.23
N ARG A 180 -8.35 10.65 1.95
CA ARG A 180 -8.58 9.21 1.77
C ARG A 180 -9.11 8.90 0.37
N ALA A 181 -10.07 9.66 -0.13
CA ALA A 181 -10.62 9.43 -1.46
C ALA A 181 -9.55 9.55 -2.55
N ARG A 182 -8.67 10.57 -2.47
CA ARG A 182 -7.55 10.72 -3.40
C ARG A 182 -6.53 9.59 -3.27
N GLN A 183 -6.19 9.19 -2.05
CA GLN A 183 -5.27 8.08 -1.82
C GLN A 183 -5.83 6.77 -2.37
N GLY A 184 -7.09 6.46 -2.07
CA GLY A 184 -7.77 5.28 -2.60
C GLY A 184 -7.84 5.28 -4.13
N LEU A 185 -8.12 6.43 -4.77
CA LEU A 185 -8.05 6.55 -6.23
C LEU A 185 -6.63 6.31 -6.77
N GLY A 186 -5.62 6.91 -6.15
CA GLY A 186 -4.23 6.75 -6.56
C GLY A 186 -3.78 5.30 -6.50
N LEU A 187 -4.05 4.61 -5.39
CA LEU A 187 -3.73 3.19 -5.22
C LEU A 187 -4.50 2.30 -6.21
N LEU A 188 -5.78 2.59 -6.41
CA LEU A 188 -6.60 1.87 -7.38
C LEU A 188 -6.08 2.06 -8.81
N TYR A 189 -5.71 3.28 -9.20
CA TYR A 189 -5.13 3.56 -10.52
C TYR A 189 -3.79 2.85 -10.71
N GLN A 190 -2.93 2.84 -9.70
CA GLN A 190 -1.67 2.08 -9.74
C GLN A 190 -1.93 0.58 -9.95
N MET A 191 -2.87 0.00 -9.21
CA MET A 191 -3.26 -1.41 -9.35
C MET A 191 -3.80 -1.74 -10.76
N LEU A 192 -4.43 -0.77 -11.42
CA LEU A 192 -4.97 -0.90 -12.78
C LEU A 192 -3.96 -0.57 -13.89
N GLY A 193 -2.71 -0.27 -13.57
CA GLY A 193 -1.69 0.16 -14.53
C GLY A 193 -1.92 1.58 -15.08
N ARG A 194 -2.81 2.35 -14.47
CA ARG A 194 -3.12 3.74 -14.83
C ARG A 194 -2.17 4.70 -14.10
N TYR A 195 -0.87 4.53 -14.35
CA TYR A 195 0.19 5.15 -13.55
C TYR A 195 0.21 6.68 -13.61
N ASP A 196 -0.13 7.31 -14.74
CA ASP A 196 -0.19 8.76 -14.83
C ASP A 196 -1.27 9.36 -13.91
N GLU A 197 -2.41 8.69 -13.81
CA GLU A 197 -3.49 9.09 -12.92
C GLU A 197 -3.11 8.85 -11.46
N ALA A 198 -2.48 7.73 -11.14
CA ALA A 198 -1.97 7.44 -9.80
C ALA A 198 -0.96 8.49 -9.33
N ILE A 199 0.05 8.77 -10.14
CA ILE A 199 1.07 9.79 -9.88
C ILE A 199 0.44 11.17 -9.64
N LYS A 200 -0.56 11.52 -10.43
CA LYS A 200 -1.29 12.78 -10.26
C LYS A 200 -1.94 12.85 -8.87
N GLU A 201 -2.69 11.81 -8.49
CA GLU A 201 -3.37 11.80 -7.18
C GLU A 201 -2.37 11.86 -6.00
N PHE A 202 -1.26 11.12 -6.08
CA PHE A 202 -0.22 11.16 -5.05
C PHE A 202 0.48 12.52 -4.95
N LYS A 203 0.79 13.15 -6.08
CA LYS A 203 1.38 14.50 -6.09
C LYS A 203 0.43 15.57 -5.56
N GLU A 204 -0.85 15.46 -5.85
CA GLU A 204 -1.88 16.35 -5.29
C GLU A 204 -2.01 16.20 -3.78
N LEU A 205 -1.87 14.98 -3.24
CA LEU A 205 -1.84 14.75 -1.79
C LEU A 205 -0.59 15.35 -1.16
N LEU A 206 0.57 15.10 -1.75
CA LEU A 206 1.84 15.61 -1.23
C LEU A 206 1.91 17.15 -1.23
N LEU A 207 1.31 17.79 -2.24
CA LEU A 207 1.17 19.24 -2.32
C LEU A 207 0.36 19.82 -1.14
N ARG A 208 -0.65 19.11 -0.67
CA ARG A 208 -1.52 19.53 0.45
C ARG A 208 -0.98 19.13 1.80
N ASN A 209 -0.24 18.05 1.86
CA ASN A 209 0.36 17.49 3.08
C ASN A 209 1.86 17.23 2.87
N PRO A 210 2.70 18.29 2.87
CA PRO A 210 4.15 18.14 2.63
C PRO A 210 4.88 17.28 3.66
N ASN A 211 4.32 17.15 4.88
CA ASN A 211 4.85 16.23 5.90
C ASN A 211 4.55 14.76 5.58
N ASP A 212 3.70 14.50 4.60
CA ASP A 212 3.33 13.19 4.08
C ASP A 212 3.01 12.15 5.15
N ASN A 213 2.07 12.50 6.02
CA ASN A 213 1.59 11.56 7.04
C ASN A 213 0.89 10.30 6.46
N GLN A 214 0.60 10.31 5.15
CA GLN A 214 -0.01 9.19 4.42
C GLN A 214 1.02 8.30 3.69
N GLY A 215 2.28 8.72 3.64
CA GLY A 215 3.37 7.94 3.03
C GLY A 215 3.34 7.88 1.50
N VAL A 216 2.59 8.77 0.83
CA VAL A 216 2.45 8.74 -0.64
C VAL A 216 3.75 9.07 -1.37
N ARG A 217 4.74 9.70 -0.71
CA ARG A 217 6.07 9.94 -1.26
C ARG A 217 6.79 8.65 -1.68
N TYR A 218 6.47 7.55 -1.01
CA TYR A 218 7.06 6.24 -1.32
C TYR A 218 6.42 5.57 -2.53
N LEU A 219 5.26 6.04 -3.00
CA LEU A 219 4.51 5.46 -4.12
C LEU A 219 4.82 6.12 -5.46
N ILE A 220 5.28 7.39 -5.46
CA ILE A 220 5.43 8.18 -6.69
C ILE A 220 6.55 7.64 -7.58
N ALA A 221 7.76 7.45 -7.03
CA ALA A 221 8.89 6.97 -7.81
C ALA A 221 8.69 5.53 -8.32
N PRO A 222 8.20 4.56 -7.51
CA PRO A 222 7.81 3.25 -8.01
C PRO A 222 6.73 3.28 -9.09
N ALA A 223 5.76 4.20 -9.03
CA ALA A 223 4.75 4.32 -10.08
C ALA A 223 5.35 4.76 -11.44
N TYR A 224 6.37 5.63 -11.44
CA TYR A 224 7.13 5.94 -12.65
C TYR A 224 7.89 4.72 -13.17
N LEU A 225 8.47 3.92 -12.27
CA LEU A 225 9.20 2.71 -12.62
C LEU A 225 8.26 1.67 -13.25
N LEU A 226 7.09 1.43 -12.64
CA LEU A 226 6.03 0.56 -13.16
C LEU A 226 5.52 1.03 -14.54
N LYS A 227 5.53 2.33 -14.81
CA LYS A 227 5.20 2.92 -16.10
C LYS A 227 6.30 2.70 -17.16
N GLY A 228 7.51 2.32 -16.75
CA GLY A 228 8.69 2.23 -17.60
C GLY A 228 9.41 3.60 -17.83
N ASP A 229 9.04 4.64 -17.08
CA ASP A 229 9.71 5.94 -17.11
C ASP A 229 10.87 5.98 -16.10
N ILE A 230 12.00 5.40 -16.49
CA ILE A 230 13.17 5.26 -15.63
C ILE A 230 13.74 6.63 -15.22
N GLU A 231 13.80 7.59 -16.15
CA GLU A 231 14.26 8.94 -15.84
C GLU A 231 13.32 9.67 -14.88
N GLY A 232 12.01 9.48 -15.06
CA GLY A 232 10.98 9.98 -14.14
C GLY A 232 11.16 9.41 -12.75
N ALA A 233 11.34 8.09 -12.64
CA ALA A 233 11.58 7.41 -11.37
C ALA A 233 12.82 7.97 -10.67
N ILE A 234 13.96 8.11 -11.37
CA ILE A 234 15.20 8.64 -10.80
C ILE A 234 15.00 10.08 -10.30
N ARG A 235 14.36 10.95 -11.09
CA ARG A 235 14.07 12.32 -10.64
C ARG A 235 13.26 12.36 -9.34
N GLU A 236 12.29 11.48 -9.18
CA GLU A 236 11.46 11.41 -7.96
C GLU A 236 12.23 10.79 -6.78
N PHE A 237 13.07 9.77 -7.00
CA PHE A 237 13.95 9.23 -5.97
C PHE A 237 14.97 10.28 -5.48
N GLU A 238 15.58 11.04 -6.39
CA GLU A 238 16.51 12.12 -6.05
C GLU A 238 15.78 13.29 -5.35
N TRP A 239 14.55 13.59 -5.79
CA TRP A 239 13.70 14.56 -5.11
C TRP A 239 13.39 14.11 -3.68
N TYR A 240 13.04 12.84 -3.47
CA TYR A 240 12.86 12.25 -2.14
C TYR A 240 14.12 12.42 -1.28
N GLN A 241 15.29 12.05 -1.80
CA GLN A 241 16.55 12.17 -1.07
C GLN A 241 16.84 13.61 -0.65
N LYS A 242 16.47 14.59 -1.46
CA LYS A 242 16.67 16.00 -1.15
C LYS A 242 15.73 16.52 -0.05
N HIS A 243 14.49 16.04 -0.01
CA HIS A 243 13.44 16.60 0.86
C HIS A 243 13.18 15.78 2.11
N TYR A 244 13.46 14.49 2.07
CA TYR A 244 13.19 13.51 3.13
C TYR A 244 14.40 12.61 3.43
N GLY A 245 15.60 12.97 2.98
CA GLY A 245 16.79 12.12 3.08
C GLY A 245 17.28 11.85 4.50
N GLU A 246 16.71 12.54 5.50
CA GLU A 246 16.94 12.26 6.93
C GLU A 246 16.06 11.12 7.45
N ASP A 247 14.97 10.79 6.74
CA ASP A 247 14.10 9.68 7.08
C ASP A 247 14.71 8.35 6.60
N LEU A 248 14.53 7.28 7.38
CA LEU A 248 14.84 5.94 6.92
C LEU A 248 13.87 5.56 5.78
N PRO A 249 14.38 5.23 4.58
CA PRO A 249 13.52 4.79 3.49
C PRO A 249 12.89 3.43 3.80
N LEU A 250 11.77 3.13 3.16
CA LEU A 250 11.18 1.79 3.19
C LEU A 250 12.07 0.81 2.40
N PRO A 251 12.15 -0.48 2.81
CA PRO A 251 12.99 -1.48 2.14
C PRO A 251 12.70 -1.65 0.65
N ASP A 252 11.42 -1.78 0.29
CA ASP A 252 10.95 -1.91 -1.09
C ASP A 252 11.23 -0.64 -1.92
N PHE A 253 11.04 0.54 -1.33
CA PHE A 253 11.37 1.81 -1.96
C PHE A 253 12.87 1.89 -2.28
N CYS A 254 13.73 1.45 -1.34
CA CYS A 254 15.18 1.42 -1.52
C CYS A 254 15.58 0.42 -2.60
N LEU A 255 14.96 -0.75 -2.63
CA LEU A 255 15.20 -1.79 -3.62
C LEU A 255 14.74 -1.37 -5.02
N ASN A 256 13.57 -0.75 -5.16
CA ASN A 256 13.08 -0.20 -6.42
C ASN A 256 13.95 0.95 -6.92
N TRP A 257 14.52 1.75 -6.01
CA TRP A 257 15.52 2.75 -6.39
C TRP A 257 16.78 2.10 -6.97
N ALA A 258 17.26 0.99 -6.39
CA ALA A 258 18.37 0.23 -6.94
C ALA A 258 18.08 -0.25 -8.36
N LEU A 259 16.88 -0.75 -8.61
CA LEU A 259 16.46 -1.16 -9.96
C LEU A 259 16.50 0.01 -10.96
N ALA A 260 15.93 1.16 -10.58
CA ALA A 260 15.97 2.34 -11.45
C ALA A 260 17.41 2.78 -11.79
N LEU A 261 18.29 2.78 -10.80
CA LEU A 261 19.71 3.11 -10.98
C LEU A 261 20.42 2.10 -11.88
N PHE A 262 20.15 0.81 -11.69
CA PHE A 262 20.70 -0.25 -12.56
C PHE A 262 20.27 -0.05 -14.01
N LEU A 263 18.98 0.18 -14.26
CA LEU A 263 18.42 0.39 -15.60
C LEU A 263 18.97 1.67 -16.26
N ALA A 264 19.39 2.65 -15.46
CA ALA A 264 20.08 3.85 -15.93
C ALA A 264 21.61 3.69 -16.10
N GLY A 265 22.16 2.50 -15.88
CA GLY A 265 23.62 2.24 -15.95
C GLY A 265 24.42 2.77 -14.76
N ARG A 266 23.80 3.22 -13.68
CA ARG A 266 24.42 3.75 -12.45
C ARG A 266 24.71 2.61 -11.47
N TYR A 267 25.53 1.64 -11.85
CA TYR A 267 25.72 0.36 -11.14
C TYR A 267 26.28 0.48 -9.73
N GLU A 268 27.23 1.39 -9.49
CA GLU A 268 27.81 1.59 -8.15
C GLU A 268 26.76 2.10 -7.16
N GLU A 269 25.93 3.02 -7.60
CA GLU A 269 24.84 3.58 -6.78
C GLU A 269 23.74 2.54 -6.56
N ALA A 270 23.42 1.74 -7.59
CA ALA A 270 22.50 0.62 -7.48
C ALA A 270 22.98 -0.39 -6.42
N ALA A 271 24.25 -0.80 -6.47
CA ALA A 271 24.85 -1.69 -5.47
C ALA A 271 24.79 -1.10 -4.06
N ALA A 272 25.01 0.21 -3.90
CA ALA A 272 24.89 0.86 -2.60
C ALA A 272 23.46 0.79 -2.05
N LYS A 273 22.45 0.99 -2.90
CA LYS A 273 21.02 0.86 -2.49
C LYS A 273 20.64 -0.57 -2.16
N ILE A 274 21.14 -1.56 -2.91
CA ILE A 274 20.97 -2.98 -2.58
C ILE A 274 21.52 -3.28 -1.19
N ARG A 275 22.73 -2.83 -0.88
CA ARG A 275 23.33 -3.01 0.45
C ARG A 275 22.48 -2.37 1.55
N SER A 276 21.96 -1.16 1.31
CA SER A 276 21.06 -0.49 2.26
C SER A 276 19.80 -1.30 2.52
N THR A 277 19.21 -1.90 1.48
CA THR A 277 18.01 -2.73 1.59
C THR A 277 18.20 -3.94 2.51
N ILE A 278 19.37 -4.57 2.47
CA ILE A 278 19.71 -5.72 3.33
C ILE A 278 19.58 -5.36 4.82
N PHE A 279 20.03 -4.17 5.21
CA PHE A 279 19.90 -3.69 6.60
C PHE A 279 18.52 -3.19 6.97
N LEU A 280 17.70 -2.80 5.97
CA LEU A 280 16.33 -2.36 6.19
C LEU A 280 15.37 -3.55 6.34
N ASN A 281 15.58 -4.61 5.55
CA ASN A 281 14.82 -5.86 5.62
C ASN A 281 15.66 -7.04 5.12
N PRO A 282 15.99 -8.02 5.99
CA PRO A 282 16.85 -9.14 5.63
C PRO A 282 16.20 -10.18 4.71
N TYR A 283 14.87 -10.15 4.57
CA TYR A 283 14.10 -11.15 3.83
C TYR A 283 13.81 -10.74 2.39
N LEU A 284 13.77 -9.43 2.11
CA LEU A 284 13.26 -8.93 0.83
C LEU A 284 14.12 -9.39 -0.36
N ILE A 285 15.44 -9.28 -0.27
CA ILE A 285 16.33 -9.68 -1.38
C ILE A 285 16.32 -11.19 -1.62
N PRO A 286 16.47 -12.08 -0.61
CA PRO A 286 16.27 -13.50 -0.80
C PRO A 286 14.96 -13.86 -1.48
N LEU A 287 13.84 -13.25 -1.05
CA LEU A 287 12.53 -13.52 -1.65
C LEU A 287 12.47 -13.10 -3.12
N VAL A 288 12.96 -11.90 -3.47
CA VAL A 288 13.00 -11.44 -4.88
C VAL A 288 13.85 -12.37 -5.75
N LEU A 289 14.90 -12.98 -5.18
CA LEU A 289 15.74 -13.98 -5.86
C LEU A 289 15.13 -15.38 -5.86
N GLY A 290 13.90 -15.58 -5.36
CA GLY A 290 13.23 -16.87 -5.27
C GLY A 290 13.89 -17.84 -4.27
N GLN A 291 14.66 -17.32 -3.32
CA GLN A 291 15.28 -18.08 -2.24
C GLN A 291 14.33 -18.13 -1.05
N GLU A 292 14.30 -19.25 -0.35
CA GLU A 292 13.58 -19.36 0.92
C GLU A 292 14.45 -18.72 2.02
N PRO A 293 13.99 -17.61 2.65
CA PRO A 293 14.81 -16.94 3.64
C PRO A 293 14.81 -17.72 4.95
N GLU A 294 15.95 -17.71 5.63
CA GLU A 294 16.03 -18.21 7.00
C GLU A 294 15.24 -17.27 7.93
N VAL A 295 14.23 -17.81 8.62
CA VAL A 295 13.44 -17.01 9.56
C VAL A 295 14.23 -16.77 10.84
N LEU A 296 14.61 -15.53 11.04
CA LEU A 296 15.46 -15.11 12.14
C LEU A 296 14.62 -14.78 13.39
N PRO A 297 15.07 -15.09 14.59
CA PRO A 297 14.41 -14.69 15.83
C PRO A 297 14.67 -13.20 16.12
N ILE A 298 14.40 -12.33 15.16
CA ILE A 298 14.62 -10.89 15.30
C ILE A 298 13.43 -10.30 16.04
N TRP A 299 13.72 -9.64 17.15
CA TRP A 299 12.77 -8.74 17.81
C TRP A 299 12.76 -7.40 17.09
N HIS A 300 11.72 -7.14 16.32
CA HIS A 300 11.56 -5.87 15.66
C HIS A 300 10.33 -5.13 16.19
N TRP A 301 10.57 -3.89 16.54
CA TRP A 301 9.51 -2.94 16.92
C TRP A 301 8.83 -2.34 15.69
N ILE A 302 9.46 -2.46 14.54
CA ILE A 302 9.07 -1.86 13.27
C ILE A 302 8.71 -3.00 12.32
N ASN A 303 7.48 -3.05 11.86
CA ASN A 303 6.95 -4.11 10.99
C ASN A 303 7.71 -4.24 9.65
N THR A 304 8.32 -3.14 9.17
CA THR A 304 9.08 -3.11 7.90
C THR A 304 10.30 -4.03 7.86
N MET A 305 10.77 -4.54 9.00
CA MET A 305 11.86 -5.52 9.06
C MET A 305 11.37 -6.97 9.05
N GLY A 306 10.06 -7.21 9.05
CA GLY A 306 9.46 -8.54 9.13
C GLY A 306 9.41 -9.26 7.79
N LEU A 307 9.27 -10.60 7.86
CA LEU A 307 9.05 -11.44 6.68
C LEU A 307 7.72 -11.11 6.02
N ASP A 308 6.66 -10.91 6.80
CA ASP A 308 5.33 -10.54 6.34
C ASP A 308 5.33 -9.24 5.50
N TYR A 309 6.13 -8.25 5.90
CA TYR A 309 6.31 -7.04 5.10
C TYR A 309 7.03 -7.32 3.77
N ALA A 310 8.07 -8.14 3.78
CA ALA A 310 8.80 -8.48 2.56
C ALA A 310 7.93 -9.27 1.56
N GLU A 311 7.09 -10.19 2.06
CA GLU A 311 6.12 -10.91 1.22
C GLU A 311 5.07 -9.94 0.61
N GLU A 312 4.61 -8.97 1.37
CA GLU A 312 3.69 -7.94 0.90
C GLU A 312 4.32 -7.06 -0.20
N CYS A 313 5.61 -6.71 -0.06
CA CYS A 313 6.35 -5.96 -1.08
C CYS A 313 6.47 -6.73 -2.40
N LEU A 314 6.63 -8.05 -2.36
CA LEU A 314 6.66 -8.87 -3.57
C LEU A 314 5.36 -8.76 -4.35
N ASP A 315 4.20 -8.84 -3.69
CA ASP A 315 2.89 -8.72 -4.34
C ASP A 315 2.75 -7.44 -5.20
N TRP A 316 3.49 -6.38 -4.82
CA TRP A 316 3.46 -5.10 -5.52
C TRP A 316 4.51 -4.94 -6.61
N TYR A 317 5.71 -5.52 -6.45
CA TYR A 317 6.87 -5.14 -7.25
C TYR A 317 7.65 -6.33 -7.83
N GLU A 318 7.25 -7.59 -7.57
CA GLU A 318 7.92 -8.78 -8.07
C GLU A 318 8.07 -8.73 -9.60
N GLU A 319 7.00 -8.37 -10.31
CA GLU A 319 7.01 -8.31 -11.78
C GLU A 319 8.08 -7.37 -12.33
N LEU A 320 8.33 -6.23 -11.66
CA LEU A 320 9.39 -5.29 -12.06
C LEU A 320 10.78 -5.94 -12.10
N TRP A 321 11.05 -6.82 -11.15
CA TRP A 321 12.33 -7.53 -11.06
C TRP A 321 12.36 -8.74 -11.99
N LEU A 322 11.28 -9.51 -12.10
CA LEU A 322 11.20 -10.68 -12.96
C LEU A 322 11.28 -10.35 -14.45
N GLU A 323 10.77 -9.21 -14.86
CA GLU A 323 10.87 -8.72 -16.24
C GLU A 323 12.28 -8.23 -16.61
N ASN A 324 13.15 -7.99 -15.61
CA ASN A 324 14.49 -7.46 -15.78
C ASN A 324 15.57 -8.46 -15.35
N GLY A 325 15.75 -9.56 -16.11
CA GLY A 325 16.66 -10.65 -15.79
C GLY A 325 18.12 -10.22 -15.58
N GLU A 326 18.61 -9.19 -16.25
CA GLU A 326 19.95 -8.63 -16.03
C GLU A 326 20.04 -7.94 -14.67
N ALA A 327 18.98 -7.24 -14.25
CA ALA A 327 18.90 -6.63 -12.92
C ALA A 327 18.85 -7.68 -11.82
N LEU A 328 18.10 -8.77 -12.03
CA LEU A 328 18.11 -9.92 -11.09
C LEU A 328 19.48 -10.55 -10.99
N SER A 329 20.19 -10.71 -12.11
CA SER A 329 21.56 -11.24 -12.11
C SER A 329 22.51 -10.31 -11.34
N PHE A 330 22.36 -9.00 -11.50
CA PHE A 330 23.13 -8.01 -10.76
C PHE A 330 22.76 -8.01 -9.27
N LEU A 331 21.49 -8.13 -8.93
CA LEU A 331 21.01 -8.25 -7.55
C LEU A 331 21.66 -9.47 -6.86
N SER A 332 21.62 -10.63 -7.55
CA SER A 332 22.26 -11.86 -7.08
C SER A 332 23.77 -11.69 -6.91
N PHE A 333 24.45 -11.06 -7.88
CA PHE A 333 25.89 -10.80 -7.80
C PHE A 333 26.24 -9.95 -6.58
N VAL A 334 25.48 -8.89 -6.29
CA VAL A 334 25.71 -8.04 -5.11
C VAL A 334 25.37 -8.81 -3.82
N TRP A 335 24.29 -9.60 -3.81
CA TRP A 335 23.88 -10.41 -2.66
C TRP A 335 24.89 -11.47 -2.28
N GLU A 336 25.53 -12.12 -3.28
CA GLU A 336 26.53 -13.19 -3.07
C GLU A 336 27.95 -12.66 -2.78
N ASP A 337 28.17 -11.35 -2.75
CA ASP A 337 29.46 -10.77 -2.36
C ASP A 337 29.86 -11.27 -0.96
N PRO A 338 31.05 -11.91 -0.81
CA PRO A 338 31.47 -12.47 0.47
C PRO A 338 31.53 -11.48 1.63
N ALA A 339 31.80 -10.20 1.34
CA ALA A 339 31.80 -9.16 2.37
C ALA A 339 30.37 -8.88 2.85
N ILE A 340 29.41 -8.76 1.91
CA ILE A 340 27.99 -8.54 2.22
C ILE A 340 27.42 -9.74 2.98
N ARG A 341 27.73 -10.97 2.52
CA ARG A 341 27.25 -12.19 3.20
C ARG A 341 27.82 -12.35 4.61
N ARG A 342 29.04 -11.90 4.84
CA ARG A 342 29.62 -11.86 6.18
C ARG A 342 28.92 -10.82 7.05
N ASP A 343 28.81 -9.58 6.57
CA ASP A 343 28.19 -8.49 7.31
C ASP A 343 26.71 -8.81 7.63
N TYR A 344 26.01 -9.46 6.70
CA TYR A 344 24.65 -9.97 6.91
C TYR A 344 24.60 -11.00 8.04
N LYS A 345 25.52 -11.99 8.06
CA LYS A 345 25.58 -12.99 9.13
C LYS A 345 25.95 -12.42 10.49
N ASP A 346 26.81 -11.40 10.51
CA ASP A 346 27.19 -10.74 11.76
C ASP A 346 26.06 -9.83 12.29
N TRP A 347 25.15 -9.38 11.42
CA TRP A 347 24.04 -8.52 11.78
C TRP A 347 22.81 -9.30 12.27
N ILE A 348 22.59 -10.53 11.79
CA ILE A 348 21.51 -11.43 12.20
C ILE A 348 21.96 -12.37 13.30
#